data_e050b13f5c3731216b86305f890567b6
#
_entry.id   e050b13f5c3731216b86305f890567b6
#
_cell.length_a   1.000
_cell.length_b   1.000
_cell.length_c   1.000
_cell.angle_alpha   90.00
_cell.angle_beta   90.00
_cell.angle_gamma   90.00
#
_symmetry.space_group_name_H-M   'P 1'
#
loop_
_entity.id
_entity.type
_entity.pdbx_description
1 polymer ?
#
loop_
_entity_poly.entity_id
_entity_poly.type
_entity_poly.pdbx_seq_one_letter_code
_entity_poly.pdbx_strand_id
1 'polypeptide(L)'
;SAQAQETAQLLDSLAETGLTRLELEYRLTTGLVEGIKKELRPRELGVVSVHNYCPVPADLPREKASGDLFNLADLDKEMRLTAIRYTIRTMELASEVEATAVVLHLGTVEGVGDKQLIRQAARRGEVTPALSSMLEHRATASPKHMDAVSFSLERLIERALQLGVSLGLENRYHAQQIPDFNEVGFLLERFKGAPLGYWHDTGHAWVMGLAGLTPHDEWLSAYGGSLLGCHLHDASGDRDHQPPGAGDMDWDALCPLLLPARFKVLEVAPGPEARELAESAEMITQCFAQASAQAQKASGHQGEQP
;
A
#
# COMPACT_ATOMS: atom_id res chain seq x y z
N SER A 1 12.51 -25.90 -15.17
CA SER A 1 11.42 -25.25 -15.92
C SER A 1 11.71 -23.76 -16.03
N ALA A 2 11.11 -23.09 -17.02
CA ALA A 2 11.24 -21.62 -17.17
C ALA A 2 10.83 -20.88 -15.89
N GLN A 3 9.75 -21.28 -15.24
CA GLN A 3 9.29 -20.71 -13.97
C GLN A 3 10.31 -20.87 -12.82
N ALA A 4 11.01 -22.02 -12.73
CA ALA A 4 12.03 -22.19 -11.70
C ALA A 4 13.23 -21.26 -11.94
N GLN A 5 13.58 -21.01 -13.19
CA GLN A 5 14.63 -20.07 -13.55
C GLN A 5 14.23 -18.62 -13.28
N GLU A 6 13.01 -18.22 -13.58
CA GLU A 6 12.48 -16.89 -13.27
C GLU A 6 12.42 -16.65 -11.75
N THR A 7 11.97 -17.64 -10.96
CA THR A 7 11.99 -17.56 -9.48
C THR A 7 13.41 -17.36 -8.95
N ALA A 8 14.38 -18.16 -9.45
CA ALA A 8 15.75 -18.04 -9.00
C ALA A 8 16.33 -16.66 -9.30
N GLN A 9 16.15 -16.16 -10.53
CA GLN A 9 16.60 -14.82 -10.93
C GLN A 9 16.00 -13.71 -10.05
N LEU A 10 14.70 -13.78 -9.77
CA LEU A 10 14.02 -12.81 -8.88
C LEU A 10 14.65 -12.81 -7.48
N LEU A 11 14.81 -14.00 -6.89
CA LEU A 11 15.34 -14.13 -5.53
C LEU A 11 16.85 -13.86 -5.45
N ASP A 12 17.62 -14.13 -6.51
CA ASP A 12 19.03 -13.77 -6.58
C ASP A 12 19.21 -12.25 -6.65
N SER A 13 18.42 -11.55 -7.48
CA SER A 13 18.42 -10.07 -7.51
C SER A 13 18.03 -9.45 -6.17
N LEU A 14 17.08 -10.07 -5.45
CA LEU A 14 16.73 -9.63 -4.11
C LEU A 14 17.87 -9.85 -3.12
N ALA A 15 18.56 -11.00 -3.17
CA ALA A 15 19.69 -11.29 -2.29
C ALA A 15 20.82 -10.26 -2.45
N GLU A 16 21.02 -9.72 -3.65
CA GLU A 16 21.98 -8.64 -3.91
C GLU A 16 21.66 -7.33 -3.18
N THR A 17 20.37 -7.10 -2.82
CA THR A 17 19.96 -5.93 -2.02
C THR A 17 20.26 -6.08 -0.53
N GLY A 18 20.55 -7.28 -0.04
CA GLY A 18 20.69 -7.59 1.39
C GLY A 18 19.36 -7.65 2.14
N LEU A 19 18.23 -7.43 1.49
CA LEU A 19 16.91 -7.49 2.11
C LEU A 19 16.45 -8.96 2.26
N THR A 20 15.89 -9.29 3.43
CA THR A 20 15.43 -10.64 3.77
C THR A 20 13.93 -10.72 4.02
N ARG A 21 13.23 -9.61 3.92
CA ARG A 21 11.78 -9.52 4.10
C ARG A 21 11.12 -9.03 2.83
N LEU A 22 10.02 -9.69 2.45
CA LEU A 22 9.35 -9.48 1.18
C LEU A 22 7.90 -9.06 1.39
N GLU A 23 7.40 -8.28 0.46
CA GLU A 23 5.99 -8.27 0.11
C GLU A 23 5.79 -9.07 -1.18
N LEU A 24 4.77 -9.95 -1.21
CA LEU A 24 4.34 -10.59 -2.44
C LEU A 24 3.28 -9.72 -3.11
N GLU A 25 3.41 -9.49 -4.42
CA GLU A 25 2.57 -8.53 -5.12
C GLU A 25 1.76 -9.16 -6.27
N TYR A 26 0.80 -8.43 -6.78
CA TYR A 26 -0.24 -8.88 -7.73
C TYR A 26 0.29 -9.35 -9.10
N ARG A 27 1.53 -9.06 -9.50
CA ARG A 27 2.14 -9.55 -10.77
C ARG A 27 2.69 -10.97 -10.67
N LEU A 28 2.72 -11.54 -9.47
CA LEU A 28 3.20 -12.91 -9.26
C LEU A 28 2.17 -13.92 -9.73
N THR A 29 2.57 -14.82 -10.63
CA THR A 29 1.74 -15.97 -11.01
C THR A 29 1.75 -17.04 -9.93
N THR A 30 0.75 -17.93 -9.94
CA THR A 30 0.72 -19.09 -9.04
C THR A 30 2.02 -19.91 -9.08
N GLY A 31 2.59 -20.10 -10.27
CA GLY A 31 3.86 -20.83 -10.41
C GLY A 31 5.05 -20.13 -9.76
N LEU A 32 5.13 -18.79 -9.85
CA LEU A 32 6.17 -18.00 -9.18
C LEU A 32 5.99 -18.06 -7.65
N VAL A 33 4.76 -17.87 -7.17
CA VAL A 33 4.45 -17.97 -5.72
C VAL A 33 4.85 -19.32 -5.17
N GLU A 34 4.51 -20.43 -5.83
CA GLU A 34 4.90 -21.78 -5.42
C GLU A 34 6.43 -21.99 -5.48
N GLY A 35 7.11 -21.35 -6.43
CA GLY A 35 8.57 -21.32 -6.48
C GLY A 35 9.16 -20.57 -5.29
N ILE A 36 8.68 -19.37 -5.01
CA ILE A 36 9.11 -18.53 -3.87
C ILE A 36 8.91 -19.28 -2.55
N LYS A 37 7.73 -19.86 -2.31
CA LYS A 37 7.43 -20.64 -1.08
C LYS A 37 8.48 -21.72 -0.77
N LYS A 38 8.98 -22.39 -1.80
CA LYS A 38 10.01 -23.45 -1.65
C LYS A 38 11.37 -22.88 -1.25
N GLU A 39 11.66 -21.64 -1.65
CA GLU A 39 12.94 -21.00 -1.43
C GLU A 39 12.98 -20.12 -0.16
N LEU A 40 11.84 -19.82 0.48
CA LEU A 40 11.81 -18.95 1.67
C LEU A 40 12.74 -19.47 2.77
N ARG A 41 12.57 -20.72 3.23
CA ARG A 41 13.38 -21.30 4.29
C ARG A 41 14.84 -21.52 3.89
N PRO A 42 15.16 -22.12 2.72
CA PRO A 42 16.54 -22.30 2.28
C PRO A 42 17.35 -21.01 2.17
N ARG A 43 16.68 -19.89 1.87
CA ARG A 43 17.31 -18.56 1.73
C ARG A 43 17.15 -17.66 2.95
N GLU A 44 16.57 -18.14 4.04
CA GLU A 44 16.25 -17.37 5.25
C GLU A 44 15.39 -16.11 4.97
N LEU A 45 14.52 -16.20 3.95
CA LEU A 45 13.59 -15.14 3.58
C LEU A 45 12.29 -15.28 4.35
N GLY A 46 11.62 -14.15 4.62
CA GLY A 46 10.29 -14.10 5.21
C GLY A 46 9.37 -13.15 4.43
N VAL A 47 8.08 -13.47 4.41
CA VAL A 47 7.06 -12.59 3.82
C VAL A 47 6.40 -11.79 4.94
N VAL A 48 6.33 -10.47 4.81
CA VAL A 48 5.71 -9.59 5.83
C VAL A 48 4.28 -9.22 5.47
N SER A 49 4.02 -9.04 4.19
CA SER A 49 2.72 -8.65 3.65
C SER A 49 2.49 -9.25 2.26
N VAL A 50 1.23 -9.25 1.83
CA VAL A 50 0.84 -9.65 0.48
C VAL A 50 -0.07 -8.57 -0.08
N HIS A 51 0.28 -8.03 -1.24
CA HIS A 51 -0.55 -7.05 -1.92
C HIS A 51 -1.68 -7.73 -2.71
N ASN A 52 -2.90 -7.25 -2.56
CA ASN A 52 -4.06 -7.75 -3.29
C ASN A 52 -3.96 -7.32 -4.79
N TYR A 53 -4.14 -8.20 -5.77
CA TYR A 53 -4.61 -9.57 -5.78
C TYR A 53 -3.47 -10.54 -6.11
N CYS A 54 -2.92 -11.22 -5.15
CA CYS A 54 -1.82 -12.16 -5.33
C CYS A 54 -2.26 -13.58 -4.94
N PRO A 55 -1.94 -14.61 -5.76
CA PRO A 55 -1.36 -14.53 -7.09
C PRO A 55 -2.36 -14.03 -8.15
N VAL A 56 -1.85 -13.53 -9.27
CA VAL A 56 -2.71 -13.18 -10.40
C VAL A 56 -3.59 -14.36 -10.80
N PRO A 57 -4.89 -14.17 -11.08
CA PRO A 57 -5.78 -15.25 -11.51
C PRO A 57 -5.24 -15.99 -12.74
N ALA A 58 -5.31 -17.32 -12.73
CA ALA A 58 -4.69 -18.18 -13.74
C ALA A 58 -5.27 -18.02 -15.17
N ASP A 59 -6.50 -17.50 -15.28
CA ASP A 59 -7.21 -17.21 -16.52
C ASP A 59 -6.92 -15.81 -17.08
N LEU A 60 -6.11 -15.02 -16.35
CA LEU A 60 -5.72 -13.67 -16.77
C LEU A 60 -4.23 -13.62 -17.17
N PRO A 61 -3.91 -12.91 -18.26
CA PRO A 61 -2.53 -12.66 -18.63
C PRO A 61 -1.86 -11.73 -17.61
N ARG A 62 -0.58 -11.99 -17.31
CA ARG A 62 0.21 -11.25 -16.30
C ARG A 62 0.22 -9.74 -16.54
N GLU A 63 0.17 -9.32 -17.79
CA GLU A 63 0.17 -7.91 -18.19
C GLU A 63 -1.11 -7.15 -17.77
N LYS A 64 -2.16 -7.87 -17.40
CA LYS A 64 -3.40 -7.32 -16.84
C LYS A 64 -3.43 -7.34 -15.32
N ALA A 65 -2.39 -7.86 -14.68
CA ALA A 65 -2.29 -7.88 -13.22
C ALA A 65 -2.26 -6.45 -12.67
N SER A 66 -3.03 -6.22 -11.63
CA SER A 66 -3.14 -4.91 -10.97
C SER A 66 -3.72 -5.08 -9.57
N GLY A 67 -3.31 -4.24 -8.63
CA GLY A 67 -4.01 -4.09 -7.34
C GLY A 67 -5.46 -3.61 -7.47
N ASP A 68 -5.81 -3.04 -8.62
CA ASP A 68 -7.18 -2.61 -8.97
C ASP A 68 -7.90 -3.62 -9.92
N LEU A 69 -7.44 -4.88 -9.96
CA LEU A 69 -7.99 -5.90 -10.88
C LEU A 69 -9.48 -6.16 -10.68
N PHE A 70 -9.93 -6.16 -9.45
CA PHE A 70 -11.33 -6.29 -9.07
C PHE A 70 -11.74 -5.11 -8.17
N ASN A 71 -13.04 -4.80 -8.17
CA ASN A 71 -13.58 -3.65 -7.45
C ASN A 71 -14.39 -4.12 -6.23
N LEU A 72 -13.84 -3.96 -5.01
CA LEU A 72 -14.57 -4.25 -3.76
C LEU A 72 -15.73 -3.28 -3.51
N ALA A 73 -15.72 -2.15 -4.24
CA ALA A 73 -16.75 -1.12 -4.23
C ALA A 73 -17.78 -1.28 -5.38
N ASP A 74 -17.73 -2.36 -6.14
CA ASP A 74 -18.59 -2.58 -7.29
C ASP A 74 -20.06 -2.61 -6.89
N LEU A 75 -20.92 -1.91 -7.64
CA LEU A 75 -22.36 -1.89 -7.38
C LEU A 75 -23.04 -3.19 -7.86
N ASP A 76 -22.46 -3.87 -8.87
CA ASP A 76 -22.89 -5.20 -9.24
C ASP A 76 -22.48 -6.22 -8.15
N LYS A 77 -23.48 -6.96 -7.67
CA LYS A 77 -23.27 -7.92 -6.57
C LYS A 77 -22.32 -9.07 -6.96
N GLU A 78 -22.42 -9.59 -8.16
CA GLU A 78 -21.62 -10.76 -8.60
C GLU A 78 -20.16 -10.35 -8.81
N MET A 79 -19.93 -9.15 -9.38
CA MET A 79 -18.59 -8.59 -9.52
C MET A 79 -17.96 -8.34 -8.16
N ARG A 80 -18.70 -7.76 -7.24
CA ARG A 80 -18.25 -7.52 -5.86
C ARG A 80 -17.94 -8.83 -5.11
N LEU A 81 -18.79 -9.85 -5.23
CA LEU A 81 -18.51 -11.17 -4.64
C LEU A 81 -17.28 -11.84 -5.26
N THR A 82 -17.02 -11.58 -6.53
CA THR A 82 -15.80 -12.04 -7.20
C THR A 82 -14.57 -11.35 -6.61
N ALA A 83 -14.61 -10.02 -6.40
CA ALA A 83 -13.54 -9.28 -5.73
C ALA A 83 -13.27 -9.83 -4.31
N ILE A 84 -14.31 -10.05 -3.52
CA ILE A 84 -14.20 -10.64 -2.17
C ILE A 84 -13.53 -12.02 -2.24
N ARG A 85 -13.96 -12.89 -3.14
CA ARG A 85 -13.39 -14.24 -3.29
C ARG A 85 -11.91 -14.21 -3.62
N TYR A 86 -11.45 -13.34 -4.50
CA TYR A 86 -10.04 -13.23 -4.85
C TYR A 86 -9.23 -12.59 -3.73
N THR A 87 -9.79 -11.63 -3.00
CA THR A 87 -9.15 -11.08 -1.80
C THR A 87 -8.97 -12.16 -0.72
N ILE A 88 -9.97 -13.01 -0.49
CA ILE A 88 -9.85 -14.14 0.44
C ILE A 88 -8.71 -15.08 0.02
N ARG A 89 -8.51 -15.36 -1.26
CA ARG A 89 -7.38 -16.17 -1.75
C ARG A 89 -6.03 -15.50 -1.44
N THR A 90 -5.94 -14.19 -1.59
CA THR A 90 -4.73 -13.44 -1.20
C THR A 90 -4.49 -13.55 0.32
N MET A 91 -5.54 -13.48 1.13
CA MET A 91 -5.43 -13.65 2.59
C MET A 91 -5.04 -15.08 2.99
N GLU A 92 -5.53 -16.08 2.29
CA GLU A 92 -5.15 -17.50 2.47
C GLU A 92 -3.67 -17.69 2.12
N LEU A 93 -3.21 -17.11 1.01
CA LEU A 93 -1.78 -17.11 0.67
C LEU A 93 -0.96 -16.42 1.75
N ALA A 94 -1.38 -15.25 2.25
CA ALA A 94 -0.68 -14.56 3.32
C ALA A 94 -0.51 -15.46 4.55
N SER A 95 -1.57 -16.14 4.99
CA SER A 95 -1.52 -17.10 6.09
C SER A 95 -0.57 -18.30 5.79
N GLU A 96 -0.58 -18.82 4.57
CA GLU A 96 0.30 -19.93 4.15
C GLU A 96 1.78 -19.57 4.20
N VAL A 97 2.14 -18.34 3.87
CA VAL A 97 3.53 -17.84 3.88
C VAL A 97 3.91 -17.14 5.19
N GLU A 98 3.08 -17.28 6.22
CA GLU A 98 3.26 -16.67 7.54
C GLU A 98 3.31 -15.13 7.53
N ALA A 99 2.82 -14.50 6.46
CA ALA A 99 2.61 -13.06 6.42
C ALA A 99 1.40 -12.66 7.26
N THR A 100 1.49 -11.52 7.93
CA THR A 100 0.44 -11.08 8.87
C THR A 100 -0.30 -9.83 8.42
N ALA A 101 -0.06 -9.37 7.18
CA ALA A 101 -0.77 -8.25 6.59
C ALA A 101 -1.12 -8.50 5.11
N VAL A 102 -2.28 -7.97 4.69
CA VAL A 102 -2.70 -7.89 3.29
C VAL A 102 -3.02 -6.45 2.97
N VAL A 103 -2.37 -5.90 1.94
CA VAL A 103 -2.61 -4.52 1.46
C VAL A 103 -3.79 -4.51 0.51
N LEU A 104 -4.71 -3.59 0.70
CA LEU A 104 -5.96 -3.50 -0.06
C LEU A 104 -6.10 -2.17 -0.79
N HIS A 105 -6.32 -2.27 -2.10
CA HIS A 105 -7.08 -1.28 -2.85
C HIS A 105 -8.57 -1.61 -2.72
N LEU A 106 -9.41 -0.64 -2.35
CA LEU A 106 -10.82 -0.91 -2.12
C LEU A 106 -11.66 -0.78 -3.40
N GLY A 107 -11.07 -0.24 -4.46
CA GLY A 107 -11.72 -0.11 -5.75
C GLY A 107 -11.93 1.33 -6.19
N THR A 108 -12.99 1.58 -6.96
CA THR A 108 -13.24 2.87 -7.61
C THR A 108 -14.73 3.21 -7.59
N VAL A 109 -15.00 4.52 -7.61
CA VAL A 109 -16.35 5.05 -7.87
C VAL A 109 -16.60 5.03 -9.37
N GLU A 110 -17.61 4.29 -9.79
CA GLU A 110 -17.97 4.15 -11.21
C GLU A 110 -18.49 5.46 -11.81
N GLY A 111 -18.24 5.65 -13.11
CA GLY A 111 -18.71 6.83 -13.84
C GLY A 111 -17.95 8.12 -13.49
N VAL A 112 -16.96 8.05 -12.62
CA VAL A 112 -16.08 9.16 -12.26
C VAL A 112 -14.76 9.03 -13.03
N GLY A 113 -14.48 9.89 -13.86
CA GLY A 113 -13.63 10.14 -14.70
C GLY A 113 -12.32 10.06 -15.28
N ASP A 114 -11.40 10.98 -15.15
CA ASP A 114 -10.08 10.98 -15.78
C ASP A 114 -8.98 10.72 -14.75
N LYS A 115 -8.28 9.59 -14.92
CA LYS A 115 -7.14 9.20 -14.06
C LYS A 115 -5.98 10.23 -14.07
N GLN A 116 -5.93 11.12 -15.05
CA GLN A 116 -4.83 12.07 -15.22
C GLN A 116 -5.05 13.39 -14.48
N LEU A 117 -6.26 13.71 -14.01
CA LEU A 117 -6.56 15.02 -13.45
C LEU A 117 -5.75 15.36 -12.21
N ILE A 118 -5.51 14.40 -11.33
CA ILE A 118 -4.64 14.62 -10.15
C ILE A 118 -3.19 14.89 -10.57
N ARG A 119 -2.64 14.12 -11.51
CA ARG A 119 -1.28 14.36 -12.02
C ARG A 119 -1.17 15.72 -12.73
N GLN A 120 -2.21 16.14 -13.44
CA GLN A 120 -2.25 17.48 -14.05
C GLN A 120 -2.27 18.58 -13.00
N ALA A 121 -3.04 18.40 -11.92
CA ALA A 121 -3.07 19.31 -10.78
C ALA A 121 -1.71 19.36 -10.07
N ALA A 122 -1.10 18.20 -9.81
CA ALA A 122 0.22 18.10 -9.19
C ALA A 122 1.31 18.83 -9.99
N ARG A 123 1.29 18.74 -11.33
CA ARG A 123 2.22 19.51 -12.20
C ARG A 123 1.99 21.03 -12.14
N ARG A 124 0.81 21.47 -11.74
CA ARG A 124 0.46 22.89 -11.59
C ARG A 124 0.63 23.39 -10.15
N GLY A 125 0.70 22.49 -9.18
CA GLY A 125 0.75 22.82 -7.77
C GLY A 125 -0.58 23.33 -7.20
N GLU A 126 -1.72 23.05 -7.88
CA GLU A 126 -3.03 23.55 -7.47
C GLU A 126 -4.18 22.67 -7.95
N VAL A 127 -5.29 22.67 -7.24
CA VAL A 127 -6.54 22.04 -7.68
C VAL A 127 -7.08 22.77 -8.90
N THR A 128 -7.16 22.06 -10.03
CA THR A 128 -7.71 22.63 -11.26
C THR A 128 -9.25 22.63 -11.25
N PRO A 129 -9.92 23.51 -12.01
CA PRO A 129 -11.38 23.50 -12.11
C PRO A 129 -11.95 22.15 -12.58
N ALA A 130 -11.25 21.45 -13.49
CA ALA A 130 -11.64 20.12 -13.94
C ALA A 130 -11.56 19.09 -12.82
N LEU A 131 -10.51 19.13 -12.00
CA LEU A 131 -10.36 18.26 -10.83
C LEU A 131 -11.43 18.57 -9.79
N SER A 132 -11.69 19.85 -9.48
CA SER A 132 -12.75 20.27 -8.54
C SER A 132 -14.11 19.72 -8.94
N SER A 133 -14.51 19.91 -10.20
CA SER A 133 -15.78 19.39 -10.73
C SER A 133 -15.87 17.85 -10.63
N MET A 134 -14.75 17.17 -10.88
CA MET A 134 -14.70 15.71 -10.76
C MET A 134 -14.83 15.25 -9.29
N LEU A 135 -14.18 15.93 -8.34
CA LEU A 135 -14.30 15.64 -6.91
C LEU A 135 -15.73 15.86 -6.39
N GLU A 136 -16.41 16.90 -6.85
CA GLU A 136 -17.82 17.14 -6.54
C GLU A 136 -18.74 16.02 -7.07
N HIS A 137 -18.50 15.57 -8.32
CA HIS A 137 -19.24 14.45 -8.90
C HIS A 137 -18.96 13.15 -8.10
N ARG A 138 -17.69 12.90 -7.78
CA ARG A 138 -17.29 11.75 -6.95
C ARG A 138 -17.99 11.77 -5.59
N ALA A 139 -18.00 12.90 -4.90
CA ALA A 139 -18.64 13.02 -3.58
C ALA A 139 -20.14 12.70 -3.64
N THR A 140 -20.81 13.01 -4.76
CA THR A 140 -22.23 12.67 -4.97
C THR A 140 -22.43 11.16 -5.23
N ALA A 141 -21.50 10.52 -5.96
CA ALA A 141 -21.63 9.12 -6.37
C ALA A 141 -21.10 8.13 -5.30
N SER A 142 -20.11 8.54 -4.51
CA SER A 142 -19.35 7.65 -3.60
C SER A 142 -20.19 6.96 -2.51
N PRO A 143 -21.26 7.53 -1.93
CA PRO A 143 -21.96 6.87 -0.81
C PRO A 143 -22.42 5.44 -1.10
N LYS A 144 -22.92 5.16 -2.30
CA LYS A 144 -23.34 3.79 -2.70
C LYS A 144 -22.16 2.83 -2.77
N HIS A 145 -21.02 3.31 -3.25
CA HIS A 145 -19.79 2.54 -3.32
C HIS A 145 -19.21 2.28 -1.92
N MET A 146 -19.33 3.24 -1.00
CA MET A 146 -18.92 3.06 0.40
C MET A 146 -19.79 2.05 1.14
N ASP A 147 -21.10 1.97 0.84
CA ASP A 147 -21.96 0.89 1.33
C ASP A 147 -21.49 -0.47 0.78
N ALA A 148 -21.13 -0.55 -0.51
CA ALA A 148 -20.58 -1.74 -1.12
C ALA A 148 -19.23 -2.16 -0.52
N VAL A 149 -18.33 -1.20 -0.27
CA VAL A 149 -17.06 -1.45 0.44
C VAL A 149 -17.31 -1.97 1.85
N SER A 150 -18.21 -1.33 2.59
CA SER A 150 -18.55 -1.76 3.95
C SER A 150 -19.04 -3.20 3.98
N PHE A 151 -19.93 -3.58 3.05
CA PHE A 151 -20.38 -4.95 2.87
C PHE A 151 -19.23 -5.93 2.55
N SER A 152 -18.27 -5.50 1.72
CA SER A 152 -17.10 -6.31 1.37
C SER A 152 -16.18 -6.51 2.57
N LEU A 153 -15.87 -5.42 3.28
CA LEU A 153 -14.99 -5.44 4.46
C LEU A 153 -15.57 -6.28 5.60
N GLU A 154 -16.87 -6.26 5.86
CA GLU A 154 -17.50 -7.12 6.88
C GLU A 154 -17.14 -8.60 6.67
N ARG A 155 -17.17 -9.09 5.43
CA ARG A 155 -16.84 -10.48 5.07
C ARG A 155 -15.34 -10.75 5.13
N LEU A 156 -14.55 -9.80 4.66
CA LEU A 156 -13.09 -9.92 4.70
C LEU A 156 -12.56 -9.91 6.12
N ILE A 157 -13.10 -9.07 7.01
CA ILE A 157 -12.72 -9.00 8.42
C ILE A 157 -13.00 -10.31 9.14
N GLU A 158 -14.17 -10.92 8.90
CA GLU A 158 -14.48 -12.24 9.46
C GLU A 158 -13.42 -13.29 9.07
N ARG A 159 -13.02 -13.29 7.79
CA ARG A 159 -12.00 -14.21 7.30
C ARG A 159 -10.60 -13.85 7.81
N ALA A 160 -10.29 -12.55 7.91
CA ALA A 160 -9.02 -12.05 8.45
C ALA A 160 -8.77 -12.53 9.89
N LEU A 161 -9.80 -12.47 10.74
CA LEU A 161 -9.75 -12.98 12.11
C LEU A 161 -9.44 -14.48 12.16
N GLN A 162 -10.05 -15.28 11.28
CA GLN A 162 -9.81 -16.72 11.20
C GLN A 162 -8.38 -17.07 10.75
N LEU A 163 -7.81 -16.26 9.85
CA LEU A 163 -6.49 -16.46 9.26
C LEU A 163 -5.35 -15.80 10.05
N GLY A 164 -5.67 -14.97 11.03
CA GLY A 164 -4.67 -14.23 11.80
C GLY A 164 -3.95 -13.13 10.98
N VAL A 165 -4.60 -12.58 9.95
CA VAL A 165 -4.05 -11.51 9.11
C VAL A 165 -4.73 -10.18 9.39
N SER A 166 -4.00 -9.07 9.22
CA SER A 166 -4.54 -7.70 9.27
C SER A 166 -4.71 -7.15 7.86
N LEU A 167 -5.71 -6.29 7.66
CA LEU A 167 -6.02 -5.65 6.39
C LEU A 167 -5.51 -4.20 6.41
N GLY A 168 -4.65 -3.83 5.48
CA GLY A 168 -4.14 -2.47 5.32
C GLY A 168 -4.93 -1.70 4.28
N LEU A 169 -5.59 -0.61 4.68
CA LEU A 169 -6.28 0.31 3.78
C LEU A 169 -5.26 1.30 3.23
N GLU A 170 -4.90 1.17 1.96
CA GLU A 170 -3.92 2.03 1.33
C GLU A 170 -4.53 3.34 0.82
N ASN A 171 -3.87 4.48 1.10
CA ASN A 171 -4.24 5.75 0.50
C ASN A 171 -3.95 5.74 -1.01
N ARG A 172 -4.89 6.31 -1.77
CA ARG A 172 -4.86 6.33 -3.23
C ARG A 172 -4.70 7.76 -3.74
N TYR A 173 -4.25 7.94 -5.00
CA TYR A 173 -4.04 9.26 -5.57
C TYR A 173 -4.83 9.57 -6.85
N HIS A 174 -5.60 8.63 -7.39
CA HIS A 174 -6.55 8.96 -8.46
C HIS A 174 -7.91 9.31 -7.89
N ALA A 175 -8.53 10.39 -8.39
CA ALA A 175 -9.75 10.92 -7.81
C ALA A 175 -10.95 9.94 -7.78
N GLN A 176 -11.01 8.95 -8.69
CA GLN A 176 -12.05 7.92 -8.67
C GLN A 176 -11.79 6.80 -7.68
N GLN A 177 -10.59 6.68 -7.13
CA GLN A 177 -10.23 5.56 -6.24
C GLN A 177 -10.84 5.71 -4.84
N ILE A 178 -11.02 4.58 -4.18
CA ILE A 178 -11.46 4.43 -2.79
C ILE A 178 -10.33 3.71 -2.03
N PRO A 179 -9.98 4.19 -0.83
CA PRO A 179 -10.57 5.31 -0.09
C PRO A 179 -9.92 6.65 -0.42
N ASP A 180 -10.69 7.75 -0.29
CA ASP A 180 -10.14 9.08 -0.09
C ASP A 180 -9.82 9.33 1.39
N PHE A 181 -9.34 10.55 1.72
CA PHE A 181 -8.97 10.91 3.09
C PHE A 181 -10.12 10.69 4.10
N ASN A 182 -11.31 11.19 3.82
CA ASN A 182 -12.44 11.07 4.73
C ASN A 182 -12.97 9.63 4.82
N GLU A 183 -12.91 8.89 3.72
CA GLU A 183 -13.34 7.51 3.63
C GLU A 183 -12.44 6.57 4.44
N VAL A 184 -11.11 6.83 4.53
CA VAL A 184 -10.22 6.12 5.45
C VAL A 184 -10.71 6.28 6.89
N GLY A 185 -10.96 7.53 7.32
CA GLY A 185 -11.44 7.81 8.68
C GLY A 185 -12.78 7.15 8.99
N PHE A 186 -13.71 7.22 8.02
CA PHE A 186 -15.01 6.54 8.14
C PHE A 186 -14.86 5.03 8.32
N LEU A 187 -14.03 4.37 7.54
CA LEU A 187 -13.84 2.92 7.61
C LEU A 187 -13.12 2.48 8.89
N LEU A 188 -12.09 3.21 9.32
CA LEU A 188 -11.37 2.91 10.56
C LEU A 188 -12.27 3.06 11.80
N GLU A 189 -13.15 4.07 11.85
CA GLU A 189 -14.08 4.22 12.96
C GLU A 189 -15.20 3.17 12.89
N ARG A 190 -15.78 2.90 11.70
CA ARG A 190 -16.83 1.89 11.50
C ARG A 190 -16.39 0.51 11.94
N PHE A 191 -15.15 0.14 11.67
CA PHE A 191 -14.59 -1.18 11.96
C PHE A 191 -13.58 -1.16 13.12
N LYS A 192 -13.74 -0.24 14.04
CA LYS A 192 -12.87 -0.10 15.20
C LYS A 192 -12.76 -1.40 16.00
N GLY A 193 -11.53 -1.82 16.27
CA GLY A 193 -11.23 -3.08 16.97
C GLY A 193 -11.15 -4.32 16.04
N ALA A 194 -11.46 -4.19 14.75
CA ALA A 194 -11.19 -5.21 13.76
C ALA A 194 -9.69 -5.24 13.36
N PRO A 195 -9.20 -6.32 12.75
CA PRO A 195 -7.84 -6.38 12.22
C PRO A 195 -7.72 -5.55 10.91
N LEU A 196 -8.00 -4.25 11.03
CA LEU A 196 -8.01 -3.26 9.96
C LEU A 196 -7.17 -2.07 10.39
N GLY A 197 -6.28 -1.60 9.52
CA GLY A 197 -5.43 -0.44 9.78
C GLY A 197 -5.18 0.39 8.54
N TYR A 198 -4.60 1.56 8.74
CA TYR A 198 -4.16 2.44 7.67
C TYR A 198 -2.84 1.95 7.08
N TRP A 199 -2.71 1.99 5.76
CA TRP A 199 -1.46 1.73 5.04
C TRP A 199 -1.06 2.99 4.28
N HIS A 200 0.08 3.57 4.67
CA HIS A 200 0.53 4.84 4.10
C HIS A 200 1.46 4.61 2.91
N ASP A 201 0.98 4.94 1.72
CA ASP A 201 1.83 5.01 0.53
C ASP A 201 2.40 6.43 0.39
N THR A 202 3.74 6.53 0.42
CA THR A 202 4.43 7.81 0.44
C THR A 202 4.31 8.58 -0.87
N GLY A 203 4.45 7.91 -2.01
CA GLY A 203 4.34 8.58 -3.30
C GLY A 203 2.91 9.00 -3.64
N HIS A 204 1.92 8.19 -3.23
CA HIS A 204 0.52 8.57 -3.40
C HIS A 204 0.19 9.85 -2.61
N ALA A 205 0.61 9.92 -1.34
CA ALA A 205 0.41 11.11 -0.52
C ALA A 205 1.19 12.33 -1.05
N TRP A 206 2.41 12.12 -1.58
CA TRP A 206 3.18 13.16 -2.23
C TRP A 206 2.44 13.79 -3.43
N VAL A 207 1.95 12.96 -4.35
CA VAL A 207 1.20 13.43 -5.54
C VAL A 207 -0.07 14.17 -5.13
N MET A 208 -0.77 13.70 -4.09
CA MET A 208 -1.94 14.38 -3.53
C MET A 208 -1.60 15.75 -2.95
N GLY A 209 -0.52 15.86 -2.18
CA GLY A 209 -0.02 17.12 -1.63
C GLY A 209 0.37 18.12 -2.73
N LEU A 210 1.10 17.68 -3.77
CA LEU A 210 1.43 18.50 -4.92
C LEU A 210 0.20 19.00 -5.69
N ALA A 211 -0.86 18.19 -5.74
CA ALA A 211 -2.12 18.58 -6.38
C ALA A 211 -2.94 19.60 -5.57
N GLY A 212 -2.44 20.07 -4.41
CA GLY A 212 -3.15 20.97 -3.51
C GLY A 212 -4.27 20.29 -2.72
N LEU A 213 -4.17 18.96 -2.54
CA LEU A 213 -5.08 18.15 -1.75
C LEU A 213 -4.43 17.79 -0.40
N THR A 214 -4.50 16.53 0.03
CA THR A 214 -4.06 16.09 1.35
C THR A 214 -2.57 15.72 1.38
N PRO A 215 -1.69 16.46 2.05
CA PRO A 215 -0.27 16.14 2.18
C PRO A 215 0.01 15.07 3.23
N HIS A 216 1.28 14.60 3.32
CA HIS A 216 1.72 13.53 4.24
C HIS A 216 1.36 13.79 5.70
N ASP A 217 1.66 14.98 6.21
CA ASP A 217 1.47 15.36 7.60
C ASP A 217 -0.01 15.33 8.01
N GLU A 218 -0.91 15.69 7.12
CA GLU A 218 -2.35 15.60 7.37
C GLU A 218 -2.81 14.14 7.45
N TRP A 219 -2.39 13.27 6.52
CA TRP A 219 -2.67 11.84 6.57
C TRP A 219 -2.16 11.19 7.85
N LEU A 220 -0.91 11.44 8.21
CA LEU A 220 -0.25 10.79 9.33
C LEU A 220 -0.68 11.38 10.67
N SER A 221 -1.04 12.66 10.73
CA SER A 221 -1.65 13.27 11.90
C SER A 221 -3.03 12.68 12.20
N ALA A 222 -3.85 12.47 11.15
CA ALA A 222 -5.20 11.94 11.32
C ALA A 222 -5.21 10.43 11.62
N TYR A 223 -4.39 9.65 10.91
CA TYR A 223 -4.48 8.18 10.90
C TYR A 223 -3.24 7.45 11.40
N GLY A 224 -2.21 8.17 11.85
CA GLY A 224 -0.97 7.58 12.38
C GLY A 224 -1.22 6.66 13.58
N GLY A 225 -2.26 6.92 14.39
CA GLY A 225 -2.68 6.04 15.49
C GLY A 225 -3.23 4.68 15.05
N SER A 226 -3.59 4.53 13.78
CA SER A 226 -4.08 3.30 13.16
C SER A 226 -3.12 2.78 12.07
N LEU A 227 -1.89 3.32 12.01
CA LEU A 227 -0.92 2.99 10.99
C LEU A 227 -0.43 1.54 11.13
N LEU A 228 -0.84 0.68 10.20
CA LEU A 228 -0.43 -0.72 10.13
C LEU A 228 0.90 -0.87 9.40
N GLY A 229 1.06 -0.21 8.27
CA GLY A 229 2.26 -0.29 7.45
C GLY A 229 2.37 0.87 6.48
N CYS A 230 3.46 0.86 5.72
CA CYS A 230 3.69 1.85 4.68
C CYS A 230 4.43 1.26 3.48
N HIS A 231 4.11 1.78 2.30
CA HIS A 231 4.92 1.68 1.10
C HIS A 231 5.87 2.88 1.04
N LEU A 232 7.15 2.58 0.92
CA LEU A 232 8.21 3.56 0.91
C LEU A 232 8.78 3.65 -0.49
N HIS A 233 8.54 4.73 -1.15
CA HIS A 233 9.16 5.10 -2.41
C HIS A 233 9.20 6.61 -2.53
N ASP A 234 10.17 7.11 -3.27
CA ASP A 234 10.31 8.52 -3.55
C ASP A 234 9.49 8.94 -4.77
N ALA A 235 9.41 10.22 -4.98
CA ALA A 235 8.80 10.81 -6.16
C ALA A 235 9.58 12.05 -6.60
N SER A 236 9.60 12.29 -7.92
CA SER A 236 10.12 13.52 -8.49
C SER A 236 9.03 14.19 -9.31
N GLY A 237 8.58 15.35 -8.84
CA GLY A 237 7.35 15.95 -9.33
C GLY A 237 6.18 14.99 -9.18
N ASP A 238 5.43 14.73 -10.28
CA ASP A 238 4.30 13.79 -10.27
C ASP A 238 4.66 12.32 -10.59
N ARG A 239 5.95 11.97 -10.64
CA ARG A 239 6.44 10.61 -10.89
C ARG A 239 6.81 9.94 -9.58
N ASP A 240 5.99 9.04 -9.15
CA ASP A 240 6.11 8.19 -7.98
C ASP A 240 6.90 6.88 -8.25
N HIS A 241 7.02 6.02 -7.23
CA HIS A 241 7.70 4.71 -7.25
C HIS A 241 9.19 4.77 -7.60
N GLN A 242 9.88 5.85 -7.22
CA GLN A 242 11.32 5.95 -7.33
C GLN A 242 12.01 5.40 -6.06
N PRO A 243 13.27 4.94 -6.16
CA PRO A 243 14.03 4.55 -4.97
C PRO A 243 14.07 5.70 -3.95
N PRO A 244 13.84 5.44 -2.66
CA PRO A 244 14.02 6.45 -1.63
C PRO A 244 15.39 7.12 -1.70
N GLY A 245 15.41 8.46 -1.66
CA GLY A 245 16.60 9.30 -1.85
C GLY A 245 16.89 9.68 -3.29
N ALA A 246 16.14 9.18 -4.27
CA ALA A 246 16.29 9.54 -5.69
C ALA A 246 15.28 10.62 -6.16
N GLY A 247 14.41 11.10 -5.29
CA GLY A 247 13.39 12.09 -5.59
C GLY A 247 13.45 13.34 -4.71
N ASP A 248 12.30 13.94 -4.49
CA ASP A 248 12.16 15.26 -3.87
C ASP A 248 11.64 15.18 -2.41
N MET A 249 11.42 13.97 -1.84
CA MET A 249 10.85 13.83 -0.50
C MET A 249 11.85 14.12 0.62
N ASP A 250 11.38 14.83 1.64
CA ASP A 250 12.14 15.05 2.89
C ASP A 250 11.96 13.84 3.84
N TRP A 251 12.85 12.87 3.72
CA TRP A 251 12.82 11.65 4.54
C TRP A 251 13.12 11.91 6.01
N ASP A 252 13.91 12.96 6.34
CA ASP A 252 14.19 13.33 7.73
C ASP A 252 12.94 13.85 8.45
N ALA A 253 12.07 14.54 7.72
CA ALA A 253 10.76 14.96 8.22
C ALA A 253 9.75 13.82 8.25
N LEU A 254 9.79 12.89 7.27
CA LEU A 254 8.78 11.85 7.10
C LEU A 254 9.00 10.62 7.99
N CYS A 255 10.25 10.17 8.16
CA CYS A 255 10.57 8.99 8.95
C CYS A 255 10.02 9.03 10.39
N PRO A 256 10.10 10.16 11.14
CA PRO A 256 9.50 10.24 12.47
C PRO A 256 8.00 9.96 12.50
N LEU A 257 7.26 10.41 11.51
CA LEU A 257 5.81 10.20 11.39
C LEU A 257 5.44 8.75 11.06
N LEU A 258 6.35 8.04 10.37
CA LEU A 258 6.18 6.64 9.96
C LEU A 258 6.73 5.63 11.00
N LEU A 259 7.34 6.08 12.10
CA LEU A 259 7.85 5.19 13.16
C LEU A 259 6.81 4.17 13.66
N PRO A 260 5.52 4.54 13.86
CA PRO A 260 4.51 3.61 14.35
C PRO A 260 4.19 2.46 13.40
N ALA A 261 4.50 2.59 12.10
CA ALA A 261 4.23 1.55 11.12
C ALA A 261 4.93 0.23 11.50
N ARG A 262 4.13 -0.83 11.63
CA ARG A 262 4.66 -2.18 11.89
C ARG A 262 5.42 -2.73 10.68
N PHE A 263 4.92 -2.45 9.49
CA PHE A 263 5.49 -2.89 8.22
C PHE A 263 6.00 -1.69 7.43
N LYS A 264 7.22 -1.81 6.92
CA LYS A 264 7.86 -0.80 6.09
C LYS A 264 8.40 -1.50 4.85
N VAL A 265 7.77 -1.26 3.71
CA VAL A 265 8.02 -1.98 2.46
C VAL A 265 8.53 -1.00 1.41
N LEU A 266 9.67 -1.30 0.80
CA LEU A 266 10.12 -0.55 -0.38
C LEU A 266 9.29 -1.00 -1.59
N GLU A 267 8.52 -0.08 -2.16
CA GLU A 267 7.72 -0.32 -3.37
C GLU A 267 8.25 0.54 -4.51
N VAL A 268 9.18 0.00 -5.27
CA VAL A 268 9.88 0.72 -6.34
C VAL A 268 9.49 0.17 -7.71
N ALA A 269 9.28 1.05 -8.68
CA ALA A 269 9.01 0.65 -10.06
C ALA A 269 10.18 -0.16 -10.63
N PRO A 270 9.92 -1.11 -11.56
CA PRO A 270 10.99 -1.83 -12.25
C PRO A 270 11.95 -0.88 -12.98
N GLY A 271 13.26 -1.14 -12.86
CA GLY A 271 14.28 -0.37 -13.55
C GLY A 271 15.57 -0.18 -12.76
N PRO A 272 15.49 0.24 -11.47
CA PRO A 272 16.67 0.38 -10.62
C PRO A 272 17.44 -0.94 -10.47
N GLU A 273 18.78 -0.84 -10.41
CA GLU A 273 19.64 -1.98 -10.13
C GLU A 273 19.57 -2.38 -8.64
N ALA A 274 19.91 -3.64 -8.33
CA ALA A 274 19.89 -4.15 -6.96
C ALA A 274 20.75 -3.28 -6.00
N ARG A 275 21.86 -2.73 -6.50
CA ARG A 275 22.70 -1.82 -5.72
C ARG A 275 21.98 -0.53 -5.34
N GLU A 276 21.23 0.09 -6.25
CA GLU A 276 20.47 1.31 -5.97
C GLU A 276 19.40 1.06 -4.91
N LEU A 277 18.74 -0.11 -5.00
CA LEU A 277 17.77 -0.54 -3.98
C LEU A 277 18.44 -0.79 -2.61
N ALA A 278 19.63 -1.38 -2.59
CA ALA A 278 20.40 -1.58 -1.36
C ALA A 278 20.81 -0.25 -0.71
N GLU A 279 21.29 0.70 -1.50
CA GLU A 279 21.66 2.05 -1.04
C GLU A 279 20.43 2.80 -0.46
N SER A 280 19.27 2.69 -1.12
CA SER A 280 18.00 3.25 -0.64
C SER A 280 17.53 2.59 0.66
N ALA A 281 17.62 1.26 0.75
CA ALA A 281 17.27 0.52 1.96
C ALA A 281 18.17 0.89 3.15
N GLU A 282 19.47 1.08 2.92
CA GLU A 282 20.41 1.53 3.94
C GLU A 282 20.08 2.95 4.41
N MET A 283 19.87 3.88 3.48
CA MET A 283 19.49 5.28 3.79
C MET A 283 18.23 5.33 4.64
N ILE A 284 17.16 4.63 4.23
CA ILE A 284 15.89 4.56 4.97
C ILE A 284 16.09 3.93 6.36
N THR A 285 16.89 2.87 6.48
CA THR A 285 17.19 2.23 7.75
C THR A 285 17.88 3.20 8.71
N GLN A 286 18.85 3.97 8.22
CA GLN A 286 19.55 4.99 8.98
C GLN A 286 18.59 6.12 9.41
N CYS A 287 17.72 6.58 8.51
CA CYS A 287 16.71 7.60 8.79
C CYS A 287 15.78 7.17 9.94
N PHE A 288 15.22 5.95 9.88
CA PHE A 288 14.38 5.41 10.96
C PHE A 288 15.14 5.22 12.28
N ALA A 289 16.42 4.82 12.23
CA ALA A 289 17.23 4.69 13.43
C ALA A 289 17.47 6.05 14.12
N GLN A 290 17.74 7.10 13.33
CA GLN A 290 17.88 8.47 13.84
C GLN A 290 16.58 9.00 14.44
N ALA A 291 15.44 8.82 13.74
CA ALA A 291 14.13 9.21 14.22
C ALA A 291 13.76 8.50 15.54
N SER A 292 14.04 7.21 15.64
CA SER A 292 13.82 6.42 16.87
C SER A 292 14.67 6.93 18.04
N ALA A 293 15.95 7.24 17.82
CA ALA A 293 16.83 7.79 18.83
C ALA A 293 16.38 9.18 19.33
N GLN A 294 15.86 10.01 18.42
CA GLN A 294 15.30 11.33 18.77
C GLN A 294 14.04 11.19 19.63
N ALA A 295 13.13 10.29 19.25
CA ALA A 295 11.90 10.03 20.01
C ALA A 295 12.19 9.53 21.44
N GLN A 296 13.18 8.64 21.60
CA GLN A 296 13.61 8.15 22.92
C GLN A 296 14.19 9.26 23.80
N LYS A 297 15.01 10.17 23.24
CA LYS A 297 15.56 11.32 23.99
C LYS A 297 14.44 12.27 24.44
N ALA A 298 13.45 12.53 23.59
CA ALA A 298 12.32 13.40 23.92
C ALA A 298 11.45 12.82 25.06
N SER A 299 11.21 11.52 25.07
CA SER A 299 10.45 10.85 26.14
C SER A 299 11.21 10.73 27.46
N GLY A 300 12.55 10.58 27.42
CA GLY A 300 13.39 10.53 28.62
C GLY A 300 13.47 11.84 29.40
N HIS A 301 13.32 12.99 28.73
CA HIS A 301 13.33 14.32 29.39
C HIS A 301 12.01 14.68 30.10
N GLN A 302 10.91 13.98 29.81
CA GLN A 302 9.61 14.22 30.47
C GLN A 302 9.47 13.48 31.82
N GLY A 303 10.38 12.56 32.13
CA GLY A 303 10.39 11.78 33.37
C GLY A 303 11.17 12.41 34.55
N GLU A 304 11.90 13.50 34.31
CA GLU A 304 12.77 14.15 35.32
C GLU A 304 12.31 15.56 35.73
N GLN A 305 11.02 15.81 35.84
CA GLN A 305 10.57 17.01 36.56
C GLN A 305 10.07 16.59 37.94
N PRO A 306 10.71 17.17 39.02
CA PRO A 306 10.39 16.84 40.40
C PRO A 306 9.03 17.36 40.87
#